data_6ea446643c61990cbdd4749f2145c464
#
_entry.id   6ea446643c61990cbdd4749f2145c464
#
_cell.length_a   1.000
_cell.length_b   1.000
_cell.length_c   1.000
_cell.angle_alpha   90.00
_cell.angle_beta   90.00
_cell.angle_gamma   90.00
#
_symmetry.space_group_name_H-M   'P 1'
#
loop_
_entity.id
_entity.type
_entity.pdbx_description
1 polymer ?
#
loop_
_entity_poly.entity_id
_entity_poly.type
_entity_poly.pdbx_seq_one_letter_code
_entity_poly.pdbx_strand_id
1 'polypeptide(L)'
;MTYDEYNAFCASLPATTKVIQWGGAHVWKVGGKVFAIGGWNDDAKPAITFKVSPLSYDILSELPGLRPAPYLASRGMLWIQHYAEPGLSEEDLKDYIRESHRIVSLGLTKKLQKELGLNQ
;
A
#
# COMPACT_ATOMS: atom_id res chain seq x y z
N MET A 1 -6.44 -8.83 -8.40
CA MET A 1 -6.38 -7.41 -8.85
C MET A 1 -5.22 -7.25 -9.82
N THR A 2 -5.50 -6.70 -10.98
CA THR A 2 -4.45 -6.38 -11.96
C THR A 2 -3.77 -5.06 -11.58
N TYR A 3 -2.62 -4.76 -12.19
CA TYR A 3 -1.98 -3.46 -11.97
C TYR A 3 -2.85 -2.32 -12.50
N ASP A 4 -3.60 -2.53 -13.57
CA ASP A 4 -4.53 -1.49 -14.06
C ASP A 4 -5.63 -1.19 -13.05
N GLU A 5 -6.21 -2.23 -12.45
CA GLU A 5 -7.21 -2.08 -11.40
C GLU A 5 -6.63 -1.42 -10.13
N TYR A 6 -5.43 -1.83 -9.74
CA TYR A 6 -4.69 -1.25 -8.63
C TYR A 6 -4.43 0.25 -8.87
N ASN A 7 -3.91 0.59 -10.03
CA ASN A 7 -3.63 1.98 -10.37
C ASN A 7 -4.90 2.84 -10.38
N ALA A 8 -6.00 2.33 -10.94
CA ALA A 8 -7.26 3.04 -10.96
C ALA A 8 -7.80 3.28 -9.54
N PHE A 9 -7.69 2.29 -8.68
CA PHE A 9 -8.13 2.42 -7.29
C PHE A 9 -7.31 3.46 -6.53
N CYS A 10 -5.98 3.38 -6.61
CA CYS A 10 -5.11 4.35 -5.95
C CYS A 10 -5.35 5.78 -6.46
N ALA A 11 -5.58 5.94 -7.76
CA ALA A 11 -5.88 7.24 -8.35
C ALA A 11 -7.20 7.83 -7.83
N SER A 12 -8.13 7.00 -7.41
CA SER A 12 -9.43 7.44 -6.86
C SER A 12 -9.32 8.00 -5.44
N LEU A 13 -8.24 7.72 -4.74
CA LEU A 13 -8.05 8.20 -3.38
C LEU A 13 -7.56 9.65 -3.38
N PRO A 14 -7.94 10.46 -2.36
CA PRO A 14 -7.64 11.89 -2.37
C PRO A 14 -6.15 12.21 -2.25
N ALA A 15 -5.70 13.23 -2.97
CA ALA A 15 -4.36 13.81 -2.91
C ALA A 15 -3.25 12.83 -3.27
N THR A 16 -3.50 11.96 -4.27
CA THR A 16 -2.54 10.91 -4.67
C THR A 16 -1.79 11.28 -5.94
N THR A 17 -0.54 10.83 -6.00
CA THR A 17 0.32 10.93 -7.19
C THR A 17 1.03 9.60 -7.40
N LYS A 18 1.37 9.32 -8.64
CA LYS A 18 2.04 8.07 -9.03
C LYS A 18 3.42 8.35 -9.62
N VAL A 19 4.37 7.48 -9.32
CA VAL A 19 5.68 7.48 -9.96
C VAL A 19 6.10 6.02 -10.22
N ILE A 20 6.82 5.80 -11.32
CA ILE A 20 7.45 4.51 -11.60
C ILE A 20 8.89 4.60 -11.11
N GLN A 21 9.27 3.76 -10.16
CA GLN A 21 10.63 3.75 -9.61
C GLN A 21 10.95 2.37 -9.04
N TRP A 22 12.16 2.20 -8.54
CA TRP A 22 12.62 0.96 -7.89
C TRP A 22 12.42 -0.28 -8.77
N GLY A 23 12.92 -0.21 -10.02
CA GLY A 23 12.86 -1.35 -10.93
C GLY A 23 11.51 -1.54 -11.63
N GLY A 24 10.79 -0.46 -11.85
CA GLY A 24 9.52 -0.51 -12.58
C GLY A 24 8.30 -0.66 -11.69
N ALA A 25 8.43 -0.48 -10.38
CA ALA A 25 7.30 -0.56 -9.46
C ALA A 25 6.36 0.65 -9.63
N HIS A 26 5.06 0.37 -9.49
CA HIS A 26 4.00 1.38 -9.52
C HIS A 26 3.83 1.96 -8.10
N VAL A 27 4.48 3.08 -7.82
CA VAL A 27 4.53 3.67 -6.49
C VAL A 27 3.51 4.79 -6.37
N TRP A 28 2.59 4.66 -5.42
CA TRP A 28 1.58 5.68 -5.15
C TRP A 28 1.89 6.41 -3.85
N LYS A 29 1.73 7.73 -3.89
CA LYS A 29 2.01 8.62 -2.76
C LYS A 29 0.79 9.45 -2.42
N VAL A 30 0.66 9.78 -1.14
CA VAL A 30 -0.31 10.75 -0.62
C VAL A 30 0.47 11.88 0.04
N GLY A 31 0.28 13.10 -0.46
CA GLY A 31 1.05 14.25 0.08
C GLY A 31 2.55 14.07 -0.02
N GLY A 32 3.04 13.32 -1.01
CA GLY A 32 4.46 13.07 -1.21
C GLY A 32 5.02 11.86 -0.46
N LYS A 33 4.21 11.16 0.36
CA LYS A 33 4.65 9.96 1.10
C LYS A 33 4.04 8.69 0.49
N VAL A 34 4.85 7.65 0.35
CA VAL A 34 4.43 6.37 -0.23
C VAL A 34 3.40 5.69 0.67
N PHE A 35 2.29 5.22 0.05
CA PHE A 35 1.31 4.41 0.76
C PHE A 35 1.01 3.07 0.07
N ALA A 36 1.41 2.89 -1.19
CA ALA A 36 1.20 1.63 -1.90
C ALA A 36 2.28 1.43 -2.97
N ILE A 37 2.70 0.17 -3.13
CA ILE A 37 3.73 -0.19 -4.09
C ILE A 37 3.23 -1.41 -4.86
N GLY A 38 3.11 -1.27 -6.18
CA GLY A 38 2.75 -2.38 -7.07
C GLY A 38 3.99 -2.91 -7.76
N GLY A 39 4.45 -4.08 -7.35
CA GLY A 39 5.67 -4.68 -7.86
C GLY A 39 6.44 -5.42 -6.78
N TRP A 40 7.75 -5.54 -6.94
CA TRP A 40 8.63 -6.24 -6.00
C TRP A 40 8.35 -7.74 -5.88
N ASN A 41 7.96 -8.34 -6.98
CA ASN A 41 7.76 -9.78 -7.07
C ASN A 41 8.47 -10.29 -8.32
N ASP A 42 9.23 -11.37 -8.16
CA ASP A 42 9.96 -12.00 -9.28
C ASP A 42 9.02 -12.76 -10.21
N ASP A 43 7.80 -13.00 -9.79
CA ASP A 43 6.77 -13.68 -10.55
C ASP A 43 6.05 -12.69 -11.46
N ALA A 44 5.48 -13.17 -12.58
CA ALA A 44 4.69 -12.35 -13.48
C ALA A 44 3.36 -11.88 -12.87
N LYS A 45 2.99 -12.40 -11.70
CA LYS A 45 1.75 -12.04 -11.02
C LYS A 45 1.87 -10.70 -10.29
N PRO A 46 0.81 -9.88 -10.27
CA PRO A 46 0.82 -8.63 -9.52
C PRO A 46 1.05 -8.86 -8.04
N ALA A 47 1.90 -8.03 -7.45
CA ALA A 47 2.09 -8.00 -6.01
C ALA A 47 1.89 -6.57 -5.54
N ILE A 48 1.20 -6.41 -4.39
CA ILE A 48 0.82 -5.10 -3.86
C ILE A 48 1.26 -5.01 -2.40
N THR A 49 2.01 -3.97 -2.10
CA THR A 49 2.58 -3.71 -0.79
C THR A 49 1.92 -2.48 -0.18
N PHE A 50 1.53 -2.58 1.09
CA PHE A 50 0.80 -1.51 1.78
C PHE A 50 1.17 -1.49 3.26
N LYS A 51 1.04 -0.31 3.87
CA LYS A 51 1.33 -0.11 5.29
C LYS A 51 0.13 -0.51 6.14
N VAL A 52 0.41 -1.12 7.28
CA VAL A 52 -0.64 -1.61 8.19
C VAL A 52 -0.35 -1.23 9.64
N SER A 53 -1.35 -1.38 10.50
CA SER A 53 -1.20 -1.25 11.95
C SER A 53 -0.41 -2.44 12.51
N PRO A 54 0.15 -2.33 13.74
CA PRO A 54 0.83 -3.46 14.38
C PRO A 54 -0.04 -4.71 14.47
N LEU A 55 -1.31 -4.56 14.83
CA LEU A 55 -2.23 -5.69 14.94
C LEU A 55 -2.45 -6.37 13.58
N SER A 56 -2.71 -5.58 12.55
CA SER A 56 -2.90 -6.12 11.21
C SER A 56 -1.63 -6.77 10.68
N TYR A 57 -0.46 -6.22 11.00
CA TYR A 57 0.81 -6.82 10.61
C TYR A 57 0.94 -8.25 11.16
N ASP A 58 0.65 -8.44 12.44
CA ASP A 58 0.73 -9.75 13.07
C ASP A 58 -0.24 -10.75 12.44
N ILE A 59 -1.47 -10.31 12.19
CA ILE A 59 -2.50 -11.17 11.60
C ILE A 59 -2.18 -11.51 10.15
N LEU A 60 -1.88 -10.50 9.33
CA LEU A 60 -1.70 -10.70 7.89
C LEU A 60 -0.40 -11.44 7.56
N SER A 61 0.65 -11.28 8.38
CA SER A 61 1.93 -11.96 8.13
C SER A 61 1.81 -13.48 8.10
N GLU A 62 0.78 -14.04 8.72
CA GLU A 62 0.58 -15.49 8.82
C GLU A 62 -0.44 -16.02 7.80
N LEU A 63 -1.08 -15.17 7.03
CA LEU A 63 -2.07 -15.61 6.05
C LEU A 63 -1.39 -16.08 4.76
N PRO A 64 -1.89 -17.19 4.15
CA PRO A 64 -1.36 -17.64 2.87
C PRO A 64 -1.51 -16.56 1.79
N GLY A 65 -0.45 -16.31 1.04
CA GLY A 65 -0.45 -15.29 -0.02
C GLY A 65 -0.06 -13.90 0.43
N LEU A 66 0.18 -13.72 1.73
CA LEU A 66 0.68 -12.47 2.30
C LEU A 66 1.98 -12.73 3.05
N ARG A 67 2.83 -11.71 3.13
CA ARG A 67 4.11 -11.81 3.85
C ARG A 67 4.57 -10.43 4.28
N PRO A 68 5.47 -10.35 5.27
CA PRO A 68 6.16 -9.09 5.54
C PRO A 68 6.82 -8.58 4.25
N ALA A 69 6.68 -7.29 3.97
CA ALA A 69 7.12 -6.73 2.70
C ALA A 69 8.62 -6.87 2.50
N PRO A 70 9.07 -7.29 1.30
CA PRO A 70 10.50 -7.32 0.98
C PRO A 70 11.15 -5.95 1.22
N TYR A 71 12.39 -5.95 1.70
CA TYR A 71 13.21 -4.77 1.99
C TYR A 71 12.73 -3.93 3.18
N LEU A 72 11.42 -3.75 3.35
CA LEU A 72 10.87 -2.89 4.39
C LEU A 72 10.76 -3.59 5.74
N ALA A 73 10.37 -4.86 5.75
CA ALA A 73 10.23 -5.63 6.99
C ALA A 73 11.57 -5.77 7.72
N SER A 74 12.67 -5.91 6.99
CA SER A 74 14.01 -6.02 7.59
C SER A 74 14.44 -4.74 8.32
N ARG A 75 13.75 -3.62 8.08
CA ARG A 75 13.98 -2.35 8.76
C ARG A 75 12.99 -2.10 9.90
N GLY A 76 12.20 -3.12 10.27
CA GLY A 76 11.19 -2.99 11.30
C GLY A 76 9.96 -2.18 10.89
N MET A 77 9.77 -1.96 9.61
CA MET A 77 8.62 -1.22 9.09
C MET A 77 7.43 -2.16 8.93
N LEU A 78 6.24 -1.67 9.31
CA LEU A 78 5.00 -2.46 9.31
C LEU A 78 4.32 -2.39 7.95
N TRP A 79 4.91 -3.08 6.98
CA TRP A 79 4.39 -3.18 5.62
C TRP A 79 4.17 -4.65 5.27
N ILE A 80 3.06 -4.93 4.56
CA ILE A 80 2.68 -6.27 4.11
C ILE A 80 2.65 -6.29 2.59
N GLN A 81 3.10 -7.39 2.00
CA GLN A 81 2.96 -7.64 0.57
C GLN A 81 1.95 -8.76 0.31
N HIS A 82 0.93 -8.44 -0.48
CA HIS A 82 0.00 -9.40 -1.05
C HIS A 82 0.61 -9.88 -2.37
N TYR A 83 1.06 -11.13 -2.44
CA TYR A 83 1.85 -11.61 -3.56
C TYR A 83 1.30 -12.86 -4.25
N ALA A 84 0.36 -13.55 -3.64
CA ALA A 84 -0.15 -14.80 -4.18
C ALA A 84 -1.54 -15.13 -3.66
N GLU A 85 -2.16 -16.13 -4.26
CA GLU A 85 -3.41 -16.67 -3.77
C GLU A 85 -3.15 -17.70 -2.65
N PRO A 86 -4.11 -17.91 -1.75
CA PRO A 86 -5.44 -17.31 -1.75
C PRO A 86 -5.43 -15.81 -1.37
N GLY A 87 -4.53 -15.35 -0.51
CA GLY A 87 -4.44 -13.96 -0.13
C GLY A 87 -5.75 -13.36 0.37
N LEU A 88 -5.92 -12.07 0.13
CA LEU A 88 -7.15 -11.35 0.46
C LEU A 88 -8.08 -11.31 -0.76
N SER A 89 -9.38 -11.19 -0.51
CA SER A 89 -10.33 -10.85 -1.57
C SER A 89 -9.97 -9.48 -2.14
N GLU A 90 -10.43 -9.19 -3.36
CA GLU A 90 -10.18 -7.89 -3.98
C GLU A 90 -10.77 -6.75 -3.13
N GLU A 91 -11.94 -6.97 -2.55
CA GLU A 91 -12.59 -5.99 -1.67
C GLU A 91 -11.76 -5.72 -0.41
N ASP A 92 -11.29 -6.77 0.25
CA ASP A 92 -10.45 -6.63 1.44
C ASP A 92 -9.10 -5.99 1.11
N LEU A 93 -8.52 -6.33 -0.03
CA LEU A 93 -7.28 -5.72 -0.48
C LEU A 93 -7.46 -4.21 -0.70
N LYS A 94 -8.57 -3.80 -1.31
CA LYS A 94 -8.89 -2.38 -1.47
C LYS A 94 -9.04 -1.67 -0.13
N ASP A 95 -9.69 -2.33 0.83
CA ASP A 95 -9.85 -1.77 2.18
C ASP A 95 -8.50 -1.55 2.87
N TYR A 96 -7.56 -2.48 2.73
CA TYR A 96 -6.23 -2.32 3.28
C TYR A 96 -5.41 -1.25 2.57
N ILE A 97 -5.55 -1.12 1.26
CA ILE A 97 -4.89 -0.03 0.52
C ILE A 97 -5.45 1.33 1.00
N ARG A 98 -6.76 1.43 1.15
CA ARG A 98 -7.42 2.63 1.68
C ARG A 98 -6.94 2.95 3.10
N GLU A 99 -6.82 1.93 3.94
CA GLU A 99 -6.31 2.09 5.31
C GLU A 99 -4.84 2.53 5.31
N SER A 100 -4.03 1.99 4.41
CA SER A 100 -2.65 2.42 4.24
C SER A 100 -2.56 3.91 3.89
N HIS A 101 -3.40 4.35 2.95
CA HIS A 101 -3.51 5.76 2.59
C HIS A 101 -3.85 6.61 3.83
N ARG A 102 -4.81 6.18 4.64
CA ARG A 102 -5.20 6.88 5.87
C ARG A 102 -4.04 6.97 6.86
N ILE A 103 -3.40 5.85 7.15
CA ILE A 103 -2.28 5.78 8.10
C ILE A 103 -1.15 6.72 7.67
N VAL A 104 -0.76 6.65 6.40
CA VAL A 104 0.32 7.48 5.88
C VAL A 104 -0.07 8.95 5.89
N SER A 105 -1.31 9.28 5.51
CA SER A 105 -1.79 10.66 5.50
C SER A 105 -1.79 11.30 6.89
N LEU A 106 -2.05 10.51 7.94
CA LEU A 106 -1.99 10.99 9.33
C LEU A 106 -0.56 11.34 9.77
N GLY A 107 0.45 10.82 9.08
CA GLY A 107 1.85 11.16 9.33
C GLY A 107 2.30 12.48 8.70
N LEU A 108 1.46 13.10 7.86
CA LEU A 108 1.73 14.42 7.31
C LEU A 108 1.49 15.48 8.38
N THR A 109 2.08 16.68 8.19
CA THR A 109 1.79 17.79 9.11
C THR A 109 0.30 18.14 9.07
N LYS A 110 -0.23 18.65 10.15
CA LYS A 110 -1.64 19.06 10.19
C LYS A 110 -1.94 20.17 9.18
N LYS A 111 -0.99 21.05 8.95
CA LYS A 111 -1.12 22.08 7.93
C LYS A 111 -1.29 21.49 6.55
N LEU A 112 -0.45 20.52 6.19
CA LEU A 112 -0.50 19.88 4.89
C LEU A 112 -1.78 19.04 4.74
N GLN A 113 -2.19 18.32 5.77
CA GLN A 113 -3.46 17.59 5.76
C GLN A 113 -4.63 18.53 5.46
N LYS A 114 -4.65 19.70 6.08
CA LYS A 114 -5.70 20.71 5.86
C LYS A 114 -5.65 21.25 4.43
N GLU A 115 -4.47 21.58 3.92
CA GLU A 115 -4.30 22.07 2.57
C GLU A 115 -4.77 21.07 1.51
N LEU A 116 -4.57 19.78 1.77
CA LEU A 116 -4.95 18.70 0.86
C LEU A 116 -6.36 18.16 1.11
N GLY A 117 -7.07 18.67 2.10
CA GLY A 117 -8.41 18.19 2.44
C GLY A 117 -8.44 16.80 3.05
N LEU A 118 -7.33 16.37 3.69
CA LEU A 118 -7.20 15.04 4.29
C LEU A 118 -7.57 15.07 5.77
N ASN A 119 -8.33 14.05 6.21
CA ASN A 119 -8.65 13.86 7.63
C ASN A 119 -9.33 15.06 8.29
N GLN A 120 -10.17 15.77 7.55
CA GLN A 120 -10.90 16.95 8.04
C GLN A 120 -12.33 16.64 8.45
#